data_85481d2cfd73fb415336bd836f6caf51
#
_entry.id   85481d2cfd73fb415336bd836f6caf51
#
_cell.length_a   1.000
_cell.length_b   1.000
_cell.length_c   1.000
_cell.angle_alpha   90.00
_cell.angle_beta   90.00
_cell.angle_gamma   90.00
#
_symmetry.space_group_name_H-M   'P 1'
#
loop_
_entity.id
_entity.type
_entity.pdbx_description
1 polymer ?
#
loop_
_entity_poly.entity_id
_entity_poly.type
_entity_poly.pdbx_seq_one_letter_code
_entity_poly.pdbx_strand_id
1 'polypeptide(L)'
;MKPFVPSRSPCPVGRASRVLGDRWVLLILREALLGVDRFDGFLGRLGISRATLTARLGWMVDAGVLRREPPRAKYARYELTEAGRALRPVVEALRDWGDAWAPRAE
;
A
#
# COMPACT_ATOMS: atom_id res chain seq x y z
N MET A 1 1.41 -5.48 14.08
CA MET A 1 2.28 -5.72 12.91
C MET A 1 3.69 -5.26 13.22
N LYS A 2 4.66 -6.07 12.90
CA LYS A 2 6.07 -5.71 13.12
C LYS A 2 6.51 -4.62 12.14
N PRO A 3 7.48 -3.75 12.53
CA PRO A 3 8.05 -2.78 11.59
C PRO A 3 8.64 -3.45 10.36
N PHE A 4 8.63 -2.73 9.25
CA PHE A 4 9.17 -3.24 8.00
C PHE A 4 10.68 -3.49 8.11
N VAL A 5 11.08 -4.71 7.72
CA VAL A 5 12.48 -5.08 7.58
C VAL A 5 12.69 -5.59 6.15
N PRO A 6 13.66 -5.05 5.41
CA PRO A 6 13.89 -5.47 4.03
C PRO A 6 14.20 -6.96 3.92
N SER A 7 13.78 -7.56 2.81
CA SER A 7 14.11 -8.95 2.50
C SER A 7 15.58 -9.08 2.13
N ARG A 8 16.20 -10.19 2.53
CA ARG A 8 17.55 -10.58 2.11
C ARG A 8 17.54 -11.45 0.86
N SER A 9 16.38 -11.68 0.26
CA SER A 9 16.28 -12.52 -0.93
C SER A 9 17.06 -11.91 -2.11
N PRO A 10 17.82 -12.69 -2.86
CA PRO A 10 18.44 -12.23 -4.11
C PRO A 10 17.41 -12.05 -5.24
N CYS A 11 16.23 -12.64 -5.09
CA CYS A 11 15.16 -12.55 -6.10
C CYS A 11 14.42 -11.22 -6.00
N PRO A 12 14.33 -10.42 -7.08
CA PRO A 12 13.57 -9.17 -7.06
C PRO A 12 12.08 -9.38 -6.71
N VAL A 13 11.47 -10.45 -7.17
CA VAL A 13 10.08 -10.79 -6.83
C VAL A 13 9.96 -11.09 -5.34
N GLY A 14 10.93 -11.80 -4.77
CA GLY A 14 10.98 -12.07 -3.33
C GLY A 14 11.09 -10.78 -2.51
N ARG A 15 11.93 -9.83 -2.96
CA ARG A 15 12.04 -8.52 -2.29
C ARG A 15 10.77 -7.71 -2.43
N ALA A 16 10.16 -7.68 -3.60
CA ALA A 16 8.91 -6.97 -3.83
C ALA A 16 7.76 -7.57 -3.01
N SER A 17 7.67 -8.90 -2.92
CA SER A 17 6.63 -9.55 -2.13
C SER A 17 6.75 -9.25 -0.64
N ARG A 18 7.94 -8.97 -0.14
CA ARG A 18 8.15 -8.53 1.23
C ARG A 18 7.41 -7.22 1.52
N VAL A 19 7.40 -6.31 0.54
CA VAL A 19 6.70 -5.02 0.64
C VAL A 19 5.20 -5.19 0.41
N LEU A 20 4.82 -5.92 -0.63
CA LEU A 20 3.47 -5.92 -1.20
C LEU A 20 2.64 -7.17 -0.87
N GLY A 21 3.20 -8.15 -0.18
CA GLY A 21 2.53 -9.43 0.06
C GLY A 21 1.43 -9.39 1.12
N ASP A 22 0.77 -8.27 1.30
CA ASP A 22 -0.29 -8.07 2.28
C ASP A 22 -1.50 -7.46 1.57
N ARG A 23 -2.67 -8.04 1.84
CA ARG A 23 -3.92 -7.61 1.21
C ARG A 23 -4.19 -6.12 1.40
N TRP A 24 -4.05 -5.63 2.62
CA TRP A 24 -4.36 -4.22 2.92
C TRP A 24 -3.36 -3.26 2.31
N VAL A 25 -2.07 -3.63 2.24
CA VAL A 25 -1.05 -2.81 1.57
C VAL A 25 -1.42 -2.62 0.10
N LEU A 26 -1.81 -3.69 -0.58
CA LEU A 26 -2.23 -3.60 -1.98
C LEU A 26 -3.48 -2.71 -2.16
N LEU A 27 -4.46 -2.82 -1.28
CA LEU A 27 -5.68 -2.02 -1.37
C LEU A 27 -5.42 -0.55 -1.03
N ILE A 28 -4.58 -0.27 -0.04
CA ILE A 28 -4.17 1.10 0.28
C ILE A 28 -3.41 1.72 -0.90
N LEU A 29 -2.50 0.96 -1.49
CA LEU A 29 -1.74 1.41 -2.66
C LEU A 29 -2.66 1.76 -3.83
N ARG A 30 -3.66 0.93 -4.09
CA ARG A 30 -4.68 1.21 -5.12
C ARG A 30 -5.35 2.55 -4.86
N GLU A 31 -5.78 2.81 -3.63
CA GLU A 31 -6.44 4.06 -3.28
C GLU A 31 -5.49 5.26 -3.38
N ALA A 32 -4.24 5.10 -2.96
CA ALA A 32 -3.23 6.15 -3.09
C ALA A 32 -2.99 6.52 -4.57
N LEU A 33 -2.94 5.53 -5.43
CA LEU A 33 -2.80 5.74 -6.88
C LEU A 33 -4.04 6.43 -7.49
N LEU A 34 -5.19 6.33 -6.85
CA LEU A 34 -6.41 7.05 -7.23
C LEU A 34 -6.47 8.47 -6.65
N GLY A 35 -5.49 8.86 -5.84
CA GLY A 35 -5.40 10.20 -5.29
C GLY A 35 -5.81 10.33 -3.83
N VAL A 36 -6.16 9.24 -3.15
CA VAL A 36 -6.43 9.26 -1.72
C VAL A 36 -5.11 9.46 -0.97
N ASP A 37 -5.06 10.46 -0.09
CA ASP A 37 -3.84 10.82 0.63
C ASP A 37 -4.03 11.12 2.12
N ARG A 38 -5.27 11.03 2.62
CA ARG A 38 -5.60 11.29 4.02
C ARG A 38 -6.04 10.01 4.73
N PHE A 39 -5.68 9.91 6.01
CA PHE A 39 -6.07 8.77 6.85
C PHE A 39 -7.57 8.48 6.77
N ASP A 40 -8.39 9.51 6.98
CA ASP A 40 -9.85 9.35 6.96
C ASP A 40 -10.37 8.95 5.58
N GLY A 41 -9.70 9.36 4.52
CA GLY A 41 -10.04 8.94 3.16
C GLY A 41 -9.85 7.44 2.96
N PHE A 42 -8.70 6.92 3.37
CA PHE A 42 -8.45 5.48 3.33
C PHE A 42 -9.45 4.71 4.21
N LEU A 43 -9.67 5.20 5.41
CA LEU A 43 -10.57 4.56 6.37
C LEU A 43 -11.98 4.43 5.81
N GLY A 44 -12.51 5.52 5.26
CA GLY A 44 -13.87 5.55 4.74
C GLY A 44 -14.06 4.70 3.48
N ARG A 45 -13.03 4.58 2.65
CA ARG A 45 -13.13 3.84 1.39
C ARG A 45 -12.89 2.34 1.54
N LEU A 46 -12.09 1.92 2.53
CA LEU A 46 -11.63 0.54 2.61
C LEU A 46 -12.37 -0.32 3.65
N GLY A 47 -13.11 0.29 4.56
CA GLY A 47 -13.74 -0.48 5.63
C GLY A 47 -12.72 -1.17 6.55
N ILE A 48 -11.54 -0.65 6.64
CA ILE A 48 -10.42 -1.14 7.45
C ILE A 48 -10.52 -0.59 8.87
N SER A 49 -10.04 -1.33 9.87
CA SER A 49 -9.95 -0.79 11.22
C SER A 49 -8.85 0.27 11.33
N ARG A 50 -9.02 1.22 12.27
CA ARG A 50 -8.02 2.26 12.51
C ARG A 50 -6.66 1.66 12.87
N ALA A 51 -6.64 0.65 13.72
CA ALA A 51 -5.40 -0.01 14.14
C ALA A 51 -4.68 -0.66 12.96
N THR A 52 -5.40 -1.37 12.11
CA THR A 52 -4.83 -2.01 10.92
C THR A 52 -4.32 -0.96 9.92
N LEU A 53 -5.10 0.07 9.67
CA LEU A 53 -4.69 1.14 8.76
C LEU A 53 -3.42 1.84 9.25
N THR A 54 -3.37 2.18 10.53
CA THR A 54 -2.18 2.80 11.13
C THR A 54 -0.94 1.92 10.93
N ALA A 55 -1.07 0.62 11.21
CA ALA A 55 0.04 -0.32 11.08
C ALA A 55 0.51 -0.44 9.61
N ARG A 56 -0.41 -0.54 8.67
CA ARG A 56 -0.08 -0.70 7.25
C ARG A 56 0.49 0.57 6.64
N LEU A 57 -0.04 1.74 7.00
CA LEU A 57 0.54 3.01 6.55
C LEU A 57 1.97 3.18 7.06
N GLY A 58 2.23 2.83 8.32
CA GLY A 58 3.58 2.84 8.89
C GLY A 58 4.52 1.91 8.14
N TRP A 59 4.06 0.69 7.82
CA TRP A 59 4.81 -0.26 7.01
C TRP A 59 5.18 0.32 5.64
N MET A 60 4.22 0.95 4.96
CA MET A 60 4.43 1.52 3.63
C MET A 60 5.38 2.71 3.65
N VAL A 61 5.33 3.51 4.71
CA VAL A 61 6.29 4.61 4.92
C VAL A 61 7.69 4.04 5.14
N ASP A 62 7.84 3.06 6.02
CA ASP A 62 9.13 2.43 6.31
C ASP A 62 9.71 1.73 5.08
N ALA A 63 8.86 1.15 4.25
CA ALA A 63 9.27 0.51 3.01
C ALA A 63 9.59 1.49 1.87
N GLY A 64 9.36 2.79 2.07
CA GLY A 64 9.67 3.81 1.08
C GLY A 64 8.65 3.95 -0.05
N VAL A 65 7.45 3.41 0.12
CA VAL A 65 6.36 3.50 -0.87
C VAL A 65 5.53 4.76 -0.68
N LEU A 66 5.35 5.17 0.58
CA LEU A 66 4.65 6.39 0.96
C LEU A 66 5.58 7.26 1.81
N ARG A 67 5.27 8.55 1.89
CA ARG A 67 5.87 9.44 2.88
C ARG A 67 4.77 10.23 3.57
N ARG A 68 4.97 10.54 4.84
CA ARG A 68 4.10 11.45 5.58
C ARG A 68 4.56 12.89 5.34
N GLU A 69 3.60 13.74 5.00
CA GLU A 69 3.89 15.15 4.72
C GLU A 69 2.89 16.06 5.43
N PRO A 70 3.33 16.87 6.40
CA PRO A 70 4.66 16.90 7.03
C PRO A 70 4.92 15.66 7.91
N PRO A 71 6.20 15.26 8.11
CA PRO A 71 6.51 13.95 8.74
C PRO A 71 5.95 13.75 10.15
N ARG A 72 5.79 14.81 10.92
CA ARG A 72 5.38 14.73 12.33
C ARG A 72 4.04 15.39 12.62
N ALA A 73 3.30 15.78 11.59
CA ALA A 73 2.00 16.39 11.78
C ALA A 73 0.97 15.34 12.20
N LYS A 74 0.05 15.73 13.10
CA LYS A 74 -1.06 14.87 13.54
C LYS A 74 -1.95 14.47 12.36
N TYR A 75 -2.16 15.38 11.41
CA TYR A 75 -3.00 15.18 10.23
C TYR A 75 -2.19 15.30 8.95
N ALA A 76 -1.17 14.44 8.84
CA ALA A 76 -0.31 14.41 7.66
C ALA A 76 -1.03 13.84 6.45
N ARG A 77 -0.57 14.20 5.28
CA ARG A 77 -0.85 13.48 4.05
C ARG A 77 0.08 12.28 3.92
N TYR A 78 -0.41 11.26 3.26
CA TYR A 78 0.38 10.10 2.85
C TYR A 78 0.55 10.16 1.35
N GLU A 79 1.70 10.62 0.90
CA GLU A 79 1.99 10.84 -0.51
C GLU A 79 2.81 9.70 -1.08
N LEU A 80 2.53 9.32 -2.33
CA LEU A 80 3.34 8.33 -3.03
C LEU A 80 4.75 8.89 -3.28
N THR A 81 5.75 8.07 -2.96
CA THR A 81 7.14 8.34 -3.36
C THR A 81 7.31 7.98 -4.84
N GLU A 82 8.49 8.24 -5.40
CA GLU A 82 8.82 7.76 -6.74
C GLU A 82 8.65 6.24 -6.83
N ALA A 83 9.15 5.50 -5.84
CA ALA A 83 8.98 4.04 -5.79
C ALA A 83 7.51 3.63 -5.71
N GLY A 84 6.71 4.38 -4.95
CA GLY A 84 5.27 4.14 -4.86
C GLY A 84 4.56 4.35 -6.19
N ARG A 85 4.87 5.44 -6.89
CA ARG A 85 4.30 5.72 -8.22
C ARG A 85 4.73 4.68 -9.25
N ALA A 86 5.93 4.12 -9.12
CA ALA A 86 6.43 3.06 -10.00
C ALA A 86 5.64 1.76 -9.88
N LEU A 87 4.81 1.62 -8.84
CA LEU A 87 3.94 0.46 -8.64
C LEU A 87 2.62 0.54 -9.42
N ARG A 88 2.34 1.65 -10.11
CA ARG A 88 1.11 1.76 -10.91
C ARG A 88 0.96 0.60 -11.91
N PRO A 89 1.97 0.23 -12.71
CA PRO A 89 1.82 -0.90 -13.63
C PRO A 89 1.54 -2.23 -12.92
N VAL A 90 2.08 -2.41 -11.72
CA VAL A 90 1.86 -3.62 -10.92
C VAL A 90 0.39 -3.71 -10.50
N VAL A 91 -0.17 -2.62 -9.98
CA VAL A 91 -1.58 -2.58 -9.55
C VAL A 91 -2.52 -2.74 -10.75
N GLU A 92 -2.19 -2.11 -11.87
CA GLU A 92 -2.97 -2.25 -13.10
C GLU A 92 -2.95 -3.68 -13.61
N ALA A 93 -1.79 -4.35 -13.57
CA ALA A 93 -1.68 -5.76 -13.96
C ALA A 93 -2.48 -6.67 -13.00
N LEU A 94 -2.45 -6.39 -11.71
CA LEU A 94 -3.26 -7.14 -10.73
C LEU A 94 -4.76 -6.96 -11.00
N ARG A 95 -5.19 -5.74 -11.33
CA ARG A 95 -6.59 -5.47 -11.67
C ARG A 95 -7.00 -6.27 -12.91
N ASP A 96 -6.18 -6.24 -13.94
CA ASP A 96 -6.48 -6.92 -15.21
C ASP A 96 -6.52 -8.45 -15.01
N TRP A 97 -5.57 -8.98 -14.28
CA TRP A 97 -5.56 -10.40 -13.95
C TRP A 97 -6.77 -10.79 -13.09
N GLY A 98 -7.08 -9.96 -12.07
CA GLY A 98 -8.21 -10.20 -11.19
C GLY A 98 -9.55 -10.17 -11.93
N ASP A 99 -9.70 -9.25 -12.86
CA ASP A 99 -10.91 -9.13 -13.67
C ASP A 99 -11.10 -10.33 -14.60
N ALA A 100 -10.02 -10.80 -15.20
CA ALA A 100 -10.06 -11.90 -16.17
C ALA A 100 -10.16 -13.29 -15.52
N TRP A 101 -9.50 -13.49 -14.38
CA TRP A 101 -9.22 -14.82 -13.84
C TRP A 101 -9.67 -15.07 -12.42
N ALA A 102 -9.70 -14.04 -11.56
CA ALA A 102 -10.06 -14.25 -10.16
C ALA A 102 -11.55 -14.56 -10.03
N PRO A 103 -11.93 -15.65 -9.32
CA PRO A 103 -13.34 -16.00 -9.19
C PRO A 103 -14.10 -14.92 -8.40
N ARG A 104 -15.33 -14.68 -8.82
CA ARG A 104 -16.27 -13.84 -8.06
C ARG A 104 -17.13 -14.71 -7.17
N ALA A 105 -17.48 -14.21 -5.98
CA ALA A 105 -18.51 -14.83 -5.16
C ALA A 105 -19.87 -14.69 -5.85
N GLU A 106 -20.64 -15.74 -5.84
CA GLU A 106 -22.00 -15.77 -6.39
C GLU A 106 -23.03 -15.27 -5.36
#